data_312cb8a6d100f3f6068e2d985bc6cf66
#
_entry.id   312cb8a6d100f3f6068e2d985bc6cf66
#
_cell.length_a   1.000
_cell.length_b   1.000
_cell.length_c   1.000
_cell.angle_alpha   90.00
_cell.angle_beta   90.00
_cell.angle_gamma   90.00
#
_symmetry.space_group_name_H-M   'P 1'
#
loop_
_entity.id
_entity.type
_entity.pdbx_description
1 polymer ?
#
loop_
_entity_poly.entity_id
_entity_poly.type
_entity_poly.pdbx_seq_one_letter_code
_entity_poly.pdbx_strand_id
1 'polypeptide(L)'
;MTNKTEIYILSGFLGSGKTSLLKNALKQEKENGRQIAVIMNELGKVSIDSDEVEKDTPLKELLNGCVCCTIQGQFETQLHSLLQENKLDAIYIETTGVAHPIEVLDACMSPLFANDVTVKCIVTTVDVHRWQDRGSLSIQLQKLLQEQIRHADVILLNKSDTLSESAKATLLYEIQSINPQATCLFTSYSSIQLKLLTNAQLSKKQAHQQAHVEKHLHLKTFVYEFKNPIDLEKFEDWLRHTPDTIYRMKGYLRFTHSPDTYSFQYSYGMPLYMKELMKMPTNLVIIGENLRHEQLKKELIVLDQG
;
A
#
# COMPACT_ATOMS: atom_id res chain seq x y z
N MET A 1 0.28 -16.58 -17.89
CA MET A 1 0.43 -15.39 -17.05
C MET A 1 0.61 -15.89 -15.63
N THR A 2 1.78 -15.68 -15.02
CA THR A 2 2.01 -16.02 -13.62
C THR A 2 1.08 -15.15 -12.77
N ASN A 3 0.26 -15.78 -11.92
CA ASN A 3 -0.57 -15.03 -10.99
C ASN A 3 0.37 -14.29 -10.02
N LYS A 4 0.27 -12.96 -9.99
CA LYS A 4 1.00 -12.14 -9.01
C LYS A 4 0.43 -12.36 -7.61
N THR A 5 1.31 -12.37 -6.60
CA THR A 5 0.88 -12.42 -5.20
C THR A 5 0.13 -11.14 -4.82
N GLU A 6 -1.05 -11.27 -4.26
CA GLU A 6 -1.89 -10.16 -3.84
C GLU A 6 -1.43 -9.59 -2.50
N ILE A 7 -1.32 -8.27 -2.36
CA ILE A 7 -0.97 -7.60 -1.11
C ILE A 7 -2.19 -6.82 -0.60
N TYR A 8 -2.53 -7.02 0.66
CA TYR A 8 -3.54 -6.28 1.41
C TYR A 8 -2.88 -5.52 2.56
N ILE A 9 -3.00 -4.19 2.58
CA ILE A 9 -2.43 -3.33 3.61
C ILE A 9 -3.52 -2.97 4.61
N LEU A 10 -3.35 -3.39 5.87
CA LEU A 10 -4.27 -3.09 6.97
C LEU A 10 -3.72 -1.91 7.76
N SER A 11 -4.33 -0.75 7.56
CA SER A 11 -3.97 0.53 8.16
C SER A 11 -5.01 0.97 9.19
N GLY A 12 -4.69 2.01 9.95
CA GLY A 12 -5.56 2.62 10.95
C GLY A 12 -4.84 2.86 12.26
N PHE A 13 -5.36 3.76 13.07
CA PHE A 13 -4.75 4.19 14.31
C PHE A 13 -4.69 3.08 15.38
N LEU A 14 -3.93 3.32 16.45
CA LEU A 14 -3.84 2.39 17.59
C LEU A 14 -5.22 2.07 18.17
N GLY A 15 -5.49 0.76 18.38
CA GLY A 15 -6.75 0.29 18.94
C GLY A 15 -7.98 0.38 18.03
N SER A 16 -7.81 0.72 16.74
CA SER A 16 -8.92 0.85 15.79
C SER A 16 -9.53 -0.49 15.37
N GLY A 17 -8.81 -1.61 15.53
CA GLY A 17 -9.30 -2.95 15.21
C GLY A 17 -8.60 -3.64 14.04
N LYS A 18 -7.37 -3.22 13.67
CA LYS A 18 -6.57 -3.85 12.61
C LYS A 18 -6.34 -5.34 12.83
N THR A 19 -5.89 -5.71 14.02
CA THR A 19 -5.65 -7.13 14.38
C THR A 19 -6.94 -7.95 14.35
N SER A 20 -8.08 -7.37 14.77
CA SER A 20 -9.39 -8.04 14.66
C SER A 20 -9.77 -8.25 13.19
N LEU A 21 -9.51 -7.26 12.33
CA LEU A 21 -9.70 -7.38 10.89
C LEU A 21 -8.83 -8.50 10.30
N LEU A 22 -7.53 -8.50 10.67
CA LEU A 22 -6.60 -9.53 10.23
C LEU A 22 -7.10 -10.93 10.60
N LYS A 23 -7.45 -11.17 11.87
CA LYS A 23 -7.99 -12.46 12.34
C LYS A 23 -9.22 -12.89 11.53
N ASN A 24 -10.15 -11.97 11.29
CA ASN A 24 -11.34 -12.23 10.48
C ASN A 24 -11.00 -12.58 9.02
N ALA A 25 -10.03 -11.89 8.43
CA ALA A 25 -9.57 -12.17 7.08
C ALA A 25 -8.89 -13.54 6.97
N LEU A 26 -7.97 -13.86 7.89
CA LEU A 26 -7.25 -15.14 7.93
C LEU A 26 -8.19 -16.34 8.03
N LYS A 27 -9.22 -16.24 8.87
CA LYS A 27 -10.23 -17.29 9.00
C LYS A 27 -10.93 -17.57 7.66
N GLN A 28 -11.36 -16.52 6.96
CA GLN A 28 -12.06 -16.65 5.68
C GLN A 28 -11.13 -17.11 4.55
N GLU A 29 -9.84 -16.69 4.54
CA GLU A 29 -8.85 -17.17 3.56
C GLU A 29 -8.58 -18.65 3.70
N LYS A 30 -8.50 -19.14 4.95
CA LYS A 30 -8.36 -20.57 5.25
C LYS A 30 -9.55 -21.38 4.72
N GLU A 31 -10.78 -20.88 4.93
CA GLU A 31 -12.01 -21.50 4.41
C GLU A 31 -11.99 -21.54 2.86
N ASN A 32 -11.33 -20.58 2.21
CA ASN A 32 -11.17 -20.53 0.75
C ASN A 32 -9.99 -21.36 0.23
N GLY A 33 -9.19 -21.99 1.11
CA GLY A 33 -8.04 -22.82 0.74
C GLY A 33 -6.87 -22.05 0.12
N ARG A 34 -6.76 -20.72 0.34
CA ARG A 34 -5.68 -19.90 -0.21
C ARG A 34 -4.42 -19.99 0.63
N GLN A 35 -3.25 -19.99 -0.02
CA GLN A 35 -1.95 -19.92 0.62
C GLN A 35 -1.61 -18.46 0.92
N ILE A 36 -1.53 -18.13 2.19
CA ILE A 36 -1.34 -16.76 2.65
C ILE A 36 -0.15 -16.63 3.59
N ALA A 37 0.41 -15.42 3.64
CA ALA A 37 1.38 -15.02 4.66
C ALA A 37 0.94 -13.72 5.33
N VAL A 38 1.49 -13.47 6.50
CA VAL A 38 1.22 -12.27 7.29
C VAL A 38 2.54 -11.60 7.64
N ILE A 39 2.60 -10.29 7.46
CA ILE A 39 3.67 -9.43 7.98
C ILE A 39 3.04 -8.49 9.02
N MET A 40 3.52 -8.56 10.26
CA MET A 40 3.09 -7.68 11.34
C MET A 40 4.23 -6.73 11.69
N ASN A 41 3.93 -5.43 11.68
CA ASN A 41 4.90 -4.39 12.02
C ASN A 41 4.48 -3.71 13.32
N GLU A 42 5.00 -4.15 14.45
CA GLU A 42 4.77 -3.53 15.74
C GLU A 42 5.97 -2.69 16.19
N LEU A 43 5.72 -1.39 16.38
CA LEU A 43 6.58 -0.52 17.18
C LEU A 43 6.15 -0.61 18.64
N GLY A 44 6.72 -1.55 19.38
CA GLY A 44 6.52 -1.64 20.83
C GLY A 44 6.08 -3.01 21.31
N LYS A 45 6.61 -3.40 22.47
CA LYS A 45 6.34 -4.63 23.18
C LYS A 45 4.85 -4.83 23.47
N VAL A 46 4.16 -5.51 22.57
CA VAL A 46 3.02 -6.34 22.93
C VAL A 46 3.20 -7.61 22.14
N SER A 47 3.65 -8.65 22.77
CA SER A 47 3.54 -10.00 22.24
C SER A 47 2.06 -10.26 21.96
N ILE A 48 1.68 -10.22 20.68
CA ILE A 48 0.50 -10.99 20.29
C ILE A 48 0.98 -12.42 20.45
N ASP A 49 0.31 -13.17 21.32
CA ASP A 49 0.60 -14.57 21.49
C ASP A 49 0.62 -15.21 20.11
N SER A 50 1.78 -15.65 19.67
CA SER A 50 1.98 -16.45 18.47
C SER A 50 1.12 -17.71 18.47
N ASP A 51 0.50 -18.03 19.59
CA ASP A 51 -0.47 -19.10 19.78
C ASP A 51 -1.85 -18.83 19.14
N GLU A 52 -2.15 -17.58 18.77
CA GLU A 52 -3.44 -17.22 18.13
C GLU A 52 -3.40 -17.22 16.59
N VAL A 53 -2.22 -17.27 15.99
CA VAL A 53 -2.04 -17.50 14.55
C VAL A 53 -1.64 -18.97 14.40
N GLU A 54 -2.47 -19.76 13.74
CA GLU A 54 -2.25 -21.20 13.61
C GLU A 54 -0.88 -21.52 13.00
N LYS A 55 -0.23 -22.59 13.48
CA LYS A 55 1.15 -23.01 13.18
C LYS A 55 1.48 -23.21 11.70
N ASP A 56 0.48 -23.24 10.82
CA ASP A 56 0.65 -23.52 9.39
C ASP A 56 0.67 -22.25 8.49
N THR A 57 0.47 -21.06 9.08
CA THR A 57 0.56 -19.80 8.30
C THR A 57 1.96 -19.23 8.47
N PRO A 58 2.71 -18.96 7.38
CA PRO A 58 4.01 -18.29 7.47
C PRO A 58 3.86 -16.92 8.11
N LEU A 59 4.26 -16.82 9.36
CA LEU A 59 4.25 -15.58 10.14
C LEU A 59 5.67 -15.03 10.20
N LYS A 60 5.88 -13.81 9.70
CA LYS A 60 7.13 -13.08 9.96
C LYS A 60 6.83 -11.83 10.76
N GLU A 61 7.37 -11.78 11.97
CA GLU A 61 7.32 -10.60 12.84
C GLU A 61 8.55 -9.70 12.57
N LEU A 62 8.32 -8.41 12.40
CA LEU A 62 9.38 -7.41 12.40
C LEU A 62 9.81 -7.14 13.84
N LEU A 63 10.74 -7.95 14.35
CA LEU A 63 11.31 -7.74 15.69
C LEU A 63 12.41 -6.68 15.66
N ASN A 64 12.13 -5.56 16.29
CA ASN A 64 13.08 -4.55 16.79
C ASN A 64 14.01 -3.83 15.81
N GLY A 65 13.82 -2.55 15.65
CA GLY A 65 14.84 -1.66 15.12
C GLY A 65 14.38 -0.20 15.07
N CYS A 66 14.98 0.63 15.91
CA CYS A 66 14.88 2.08 15.82
C CYS A 66 15.55 2.59 14.54
N VAL A 67 14.93 3.61 13.93
CA VAL A 67 15.39 4.47 12.83
C VAL A 67 14.84 4.12 11.44
N CYS A 68 14.10 5.09 10.88
CA CYS A 68 13.28 5.02 9.67
C CYS A 68 13.89 4.35 8.43
N CYS A 69 15.19 4.43 8.21
CA CYS A 69 15.85 3.82 7.04
C CYS A 69 16.13 2.32 7.19
N THR A 70 16.28 1.82 8.42
CA THR A 70 16.60 0.40 8.68
C THR A 70 15.36 -0.48 8.62
N ILE A 71 14.19 0.04 8.98
CA ILE A 71 12.93 -0.69 9.00
C ILE A 71 12.44 -1.01 7.58
N GLN A 72 12.56 -0.06 6.65
CA GLN A 72 12.16 -0.26 5.27
C GLN A 72 12.99 -1.36 4.59
N GLY A 73 14.32 -1.34 4.76
CA GLY A 73 15.21 -2.37 4.21
C GLY A 73 14.95 -3.76 4.79
N GLN A 74 14.66 -3.87 6.10
CA GLN A 74 14.30 -5.13 6.74
C GLN A 74 12.95 -5.66 6.22
N PHE A 75 11.96 -4.77 6.07
CA PHE A 75 10.67 -5.12 5.52
C PHE A 75 10.78 -5.63 4.07
N GLU A 76 11.51 -4.92 3.20
CA GLU A 76 11.76 -5.33 1.82
C GLU A 76 12.46 -6.70 1.76
N THR A 77 13.46 -6.94 2.62
CA THR A 77 14.15 -8.23 2.70
C THR A 77 13.22 -9.36 3.14
N GLN A 78 12.36 -9.13 4.13
CA GLN A 78 11.40 -10.12 4.60
C GLN A 78 10.34 -10.43 3.55
N LEU A 79 9.83 -9.42 2.88
CA LEU A 79 8.84 -9.59 1.81
C LEU A 79 9.47 -10.36 0.63
N HIS A 80 10.69 -10.02 0.24
CA HIS A 80 11.42 -10.73 -0.79
C HIS A 80 11.65 -12.21 -0.42
N SER A 81 12.10 -12.50 0.82
CA SER A 81 12.28 -13.87 1.31
C SER A 81 10.96 -14.67 1.27
N LEU A 82 9.85 -14.07 1.71
CA LEU A 82 8.53 -14.72 1.66
C LEU A 82 8.13 -15.09 0.23
N LEU A 83 8.35 -14.20 -0.73
CA LEU A 83 8.03 -14.42 -2.14
C LEU A 83 8.91 -15.48 -2.80
N GLN A 84 10.17 -15.60 -2.37
CA GLN A 84 11.11 -16.61 -2.91
C GLN A 84 10.89 -18.01 -2.32
N GLU A 85 10.57 -18.07 -1.01
CA GLU A 85 10.46 -19.33 -0.28
C GLU A 85 9.08 -20.00 -0.45
N ASN A 86 8.05 -19.23 -0.83
CA ASN A 86 6.67 -19.67 -0.82
C ASN A 86 5.91 -19.25 -2.07
N LYS A 87 5.06 -20.14 -2.57
CA LYS A 87 4.08 -19.80 -3.59
C LYS A 87 2.81 -19.32 -2.89
N LEU A 88 2.67 -18.01 -2.76
CA LEU A 88 1.58 -17.36 -2.02
C LEU A 88 0.52 -16.79 -2.96
N ASP A 89 -0.75 -16.93 -2.57
CA ASP A 89 -1.88 -16.26 -3.21
C ASP A 89 -2.03 -14.83 -2.70
N ALA A 90 -1.82 -14.61 -1.39
CA ALA A 90 -1.91 -13.29 -0.78
C ALA A 90 -0.97 -13.10 0.41
N ILE A 91 -0.61 -11.83 0.66
CA ILE A 91 0.12 -11.36 1.83
C ILE A 91 -0.70 -10.25 2.50
N TYR A 92 -0.97 -10.43 3.79
CA TYR A 92 -1.61 -9.42 4.63
C TYR A 92 -0.56 -8.69 5.43
N ILE A 93 -0.56 -7.35 5.37
CA ILE A 93 0.39 -6.50 6.08
C ILE A 93 -0.37 -5.69 7.10
N GLU A 94 -0.20 -6.01 8.38
CA GLU A 94 -0.72 -5.18 9.46
C GLU A 94 0.31 -4.10 9.80
N THR A 95 -0.07 -2.83 9.61
CA THR A 95 0.82 -1.70 9.90
C THR A 95 0.73 -1.29 11.37
N THR A 96 1.76 -0.59 11.86
CA THR A 96 1.65 0.09 13.15
C THR A 96 0.55 1.16 13.10
N GLY A 97 -0.02 1.49 14.26
CA GLY A 97 -1.06 2.53 14.33
C GLY A 97 -0.61 3.93 13.94
N VAL A 98 0.71 4.14 13.83
CA VAL A 98 1.32 5.42 13.44
C VAL A 98 2.01 5.37 12.07
N ALA A 99 1.81 4.30 11.29
CA ALA A 99 2.38 4.18 9.95
C ALA A 99 1.66 5.10 8.95
N HIS A 100 2.45 5.69 8.06
CA HIS A 100 1.91 6.45 6.94
C HIS A 100 1.63 5.50 5.75
N PRO A 101 0.41 5.51 5.17
CA PRO A 101 0.04 4.53 4.14
C PRO A 101 0.94 4.52 2.90
N ILE A 102 1.41 5.69 2.46
CA ILE A 102 2.31 5.80 1.30
C ILE A 102 3.66 5.13 1.57
N GLU A 103 4.21 5.27 2.78
CA GLU A 103 5.49 4.65 3.13
C GLU A 103 5.40 3.12 3.13
N VAL A 104 4.28 2.59 3.61
CA VAL A 104 4.03 1.14 3.60
C VAL A 104 3.86 0.63 2.18
N LEU A 105 3.08 1.36 1.35
CA LEU A 105 2.91 1.02 -0.06
C LEU A 105 4.26 1.05 -0.80
N ASP A 106 5.09 2.06 -0.55
CA ASP A 106 6.42 2.17 -1.12
C ASP A 106 7.30 0.97 -0.76
N ALA A 107 7.26 0.54 0.50
CA ALA A 107 8.00 -0.65 0.96
C ALA A 107 7.49 -1.95 0.29
N CYS A 108 6.17 -2.07 0.04
CA CYS A 108 5.58 -3.21 -0.66
C CYS A 108 5.94 -3.28 -2.15
N MET A 109 6.39 -2.18 -2.73
CA MET A 109 6.63 -2.03 -4.17
C MET A 109 8.11 -1.83 -4.45
N SER A 110 8.98 -2.63 -3.82
CA SER A 110 10.42 -2.62 -4.14
C SER A 110 10.66 -3.01 -5.61
N PRO A 111 11.56 -2.30 -6.34
CA PRO A 111 11.92 -2.65 -7.71
C PRO A 111 12.38 -4.10 -7.89
N LEU A 112 12.87 -4.73 -6.83
CA LEU A 112 13.35 -6.13 -6.85
C LEU A 112 12.24 -7.15 -7.11
N PHE A 113 11.01 -6.87 -6.65
CA PHE A 113 9.89 -7.81 -6.73
C PHE A 113 8.55 -7.17 -7.13
N ALA A 114 8.55 -5.92 -7.56
CA ALA A 114 7.33 -5.20 -7.94
C ALA A 114 6.57 -5.88 -9.10
N ASN A 115 7.27 -6.69 -9.91
CA ASN A 115 6.66 -7.48 -10.97
C ASN A 115 5.95 -8.73 -10.45
N ASP A 116 6.26 -9.21 -9.25
CA ASP A 116 5.74 -10.44 -8.66
C ASP A 116 4.52 -10.21 -7.77
N VAL A 117 4.26 -8.95 -7.42
CA VAL A 117 3.17 -8.57 -6.50
C VAL A 117 2.15 -7.64 -7.15
N THR A 118 0.98 -7.58 -6.54
CA THR A 118 -0.07 -6.61 -6.86
C THR A 118 -0.72 -6.13 -5.57
N VAL A 119 -0.63 -4.84 -5.25
CA VAL A 119 -1.38 -4.28 -4.13
C VAL A 119 -2.86 -4.19 -4.51
N LYS A 120 -3.70 -4.89 -3.76
CA LYS A 120 -5.13 -5.01 -4.03
C LYS A 120 -5.95 -3.95 -3.33
N CYS A 121 -5.59 -3.65 -2.08
CA CYS A 121 -6.42 -2.79 -1.25
C CYS A 121 -5.63 -2.26 -0.06
N ILE A 122 -5.82 -0.98 0.23
CA ILE A 122 -5.47 -0.35 1.50
C ILE A 122 -6.75 -0.24 2.32
N VAL A 123 -6.84 -1.01 3.41
CA VAL A 123 -7.99 -1.01 4.30
C VAL A 123 -7.64 -0.22 5.56
N THR A 124 -8.35 0.86 5.81
CA THR A 124 -8.16 1.66 7.02
C THR A 124 -9.27 1.41 8.02
N THR A 125 -8.94 0.90 9.21
CA THR A 125 -9.87 0.80 10.33
C THR A 125 -9.89 2.10 11.12
N VAL A 126 -11.07 2.68 11.31
CA VAL A 126 -11.30 3.91 12.08
C VAL A 126 -12.13 3.58 13.31
N ASP A 127 -11.58 3.81 14.50
CA ASP A 127 -12.35 3.79 15.74
C ASP A 127 -13.24 5.04 15.75
N VAL A 128 -14.56 4.85 15.69
CA VAL A 128 -15.52 5.95 15.57
C VAL A 128 -15.49 6.89 16.77
N HIS A 129 -15.23 6.39 17.98
CA HIS A 129 -15.10 7.22 19.17
C HIS A 129 -13.81 8.03 19.15
N ARG A 130 -12.69 7.39 18.77
CA ARG A 130 -11.41 8.11 18.64
C ARG A 130 -11.48 9.19 17.58
N TRP A 131 -12.23 8.96 16.51
CA TRP A 131 -12.46 9.98 15.49
C TRP A 131 -13.27 11.16 16.02
N GLN A 132 -14.31 10.90 16.78
CA GLN A 132 -15.11 11.96 17.43
C GLN A 132 -14.25 12.79 18.40
N ASP A 133 -13.38 12.14 19.16
CA ASP A 133 -12.50 12.76 20.16
C ASP A 133 -11.16 13.24 19.59
N ARG A 134 -10.99 13.24 18.25
CA ARG A 134 -9.70 13.55 17.59
C ARG A 134 -9.14 14.93 17.97
N GLY A 135 -9.98 15.87 18.35
CA GLY A 135 -9.56 17.19 18.82
C GLY A 135 -8.66 17.15 20.08
N SER A 136 -8.70 16.08 20.87
CA SER A 136 -7.83 15.87 22.02
C SER A 136 -6.41 15.41 21.66
N LEU A 137 -6.17 15.00 20.40
CA LEU A 137 -4.88 14.53 19.92
C LEU A 137 -3.99 15.69 19.48
N SER A 138 -2.68 15.47 19.45
CA SER A 138 -1.75 16.42 18.85
C SER A 138 -2.07 16.67 17.37
N ILE A 139 -1.70 17.83 16.85
CA ILE A 139 -1.93 18.19 15.43
C ILE A 139 -1.33 17.16 14.48
N GLN A 140 -0.14 16.61 14.81
CA GLN A 140 0.53 15.58 14.00
C GLN A 140 -0.31 14.31 13.93
N LEU A 141 -0.88 13.86 15.05
CA LEU A 141 -1.73 12.67 15.08
C LEU A 141 -3.06 12.88 14.37
N GLN A 142 -3.66 14.10 14.49
CA GLN A 142 -4.85 14.43 13.71
C GLN A 142 -4.59 14.37 12.21
N LYS A 143 -3.46 14.94 11.75
CA LYS A 143 -3.04 14.84 10.35
C LYS A 143 -2.83 13.41 9.91
N LEU A 144 -2.17 12.59 10.72
CA LEU A 144 -1.95 11.18 10.41
C LEU A 144 -3.28 10.42 10.25
N LEU A 145 -4.24 10.63 11.14
CA LEU A 145 -5.58 10.04 11.01
C LEU A 145 -6.24 10.43 9.67
N GLN A 146 -6.13 11.70 9.28
CA GLN A 146 -6.67 12.17 8.00
C GLN A 146 -5.95 11.54 6.81
N GLU A 147 -4.61 11.40 6.85
CA GLU A 147 -3.84 10.76 5.79
C GLU A 147 -4.16 9.26 5.68
N GLN A 148 -4.35 8.56 6.81
CA GLN A 148 -4.80 7.17 6.79
C GLN A 148 -6.17 6.99 6.13
N ILE A 149 -7.08 7.93 6.34
CA ILE A 149 -8.40 7.96 5.69
C ILE A 149 -8.27 8.33 4.20
N ARG A 150 -7.49 9.37 3.90
CA ARG A 150 -7.31 9.90 2.54
C ARG A 150 -6.82 8.85 1.56
N HIS A 151 -5.89 8.00 1.98
CA HIS A 151 -5.25 7.01 1.13
C HIS A 151 -5.85 5.60 1.22
N ALA A 152 -7.00 5.45 1.88
CA ALA A 152 -7.70 4.19 1.98
C ALA A 152 -8.59 3.91 0.75
N ASP A 153 -8.66 2.65 0.33
CA ASP A 153 -9.63 2.17 -0.65
C ASP A 153 -10.93 1.72 0.03
N VAL A 154 -10.78 1.12 1.23
CA VAL A 154 -11.88 0.71 2.09
C VAL A 154 -11.66 1.29 3.48
N ILE A 155 -12.69 1.91 4.03
CA ILE A 155 -12.70 2.46 5.37
C ILE A 155 -13.72 1.70 6.21
N LEU A 156 -13.22 1.06 7.27
CA LEU A 156 -14.06 0.39 8.25
C LEU A 156 -14.30 1.33 9.43
N LEU A 157 -15.51 1.87 9.52
CA LEU A 157 -15.98 2.68 10.65
C LEU A 157 -16.35 1.72 11.79
N ASN A 158 -15.32 1.33 12.55
CA ASN A 158 -15.39 0.26 13.55
C ASN A 158 -15.88 0.75 14.91
N LYS A 159 -16.41 -0.16 15.72
CA LYS A 159 -17.08 0.09 17.00
C LYS A 159 -18.36 0.94 16.86
N SER A 160 -19.03 0.79 15.71
CA SER A 160 -20.20 1.60 15.35
C SER A 160 -21.51 1.15 15.97
N ASP A 161 -21.50 0.05 16.71
CA ASP A 161 -22.64 -0.54 17.42
C ASP A 161 -23.24 0.39 18.48
N THR A 162 -22.44 1.31 19.01
CA THR A 162 -22.86 2.27 20.04
C THR A 162 -23.35 3.60 19.48
N LEU A 163 -23.25 3.82 18.16
CA LEU A 163 -23.67 5.09 17.54
C LEU A 163 -25.13 5.08 17.14
N SER A 164 -25.82 6.22 17.35
CA SER A 164 -27.13 6.48 16.77
C SER A 164 -27.05 6.63 15.24
N GLU A 165 -28.14 6.44 14.53
CA GLU A 165 -28.17 6.59 13.07
C GLU A 165 -27.81 8.02 12.61
N SER A 166 -28.21 9.06 13.38
CA SER A 166 -27.81 10.44 13.11
C SER A 166 -26.30 10.65 13.27
N ALA A 167 -25.68 10.07 14.31
CA ALA A 167 -24.24 10.12 14.51
C ALA A 167 -23.48 9.39 13.39
N LYS A 168 -24.00 8.24 12.93
CA LYS A 168 -23.44 7.53 11.78
C LYS A 168 -23.49 8.37 10.51
N ALA A 169 -24.62 9.04 10.23
CA ALA A 169 -24.76 9.89 9.06
C ALA A 169 -23.76 11.06 9.07
N THR A 170 -23.62 11.74 10.22
CA THR A 170 -22.64 12.83 10.40
C THR A 170 -21.21 12.34 10.20
N LEU A 171 -20.86 11.21 10.83
CA LEU A 171 -19.55 10.60 10.71
C LEU A 171 -19.23 10.23 9.26
N LEU A 172 -20.18 9.59 8.57
CA LEU A 172 -20.01 9.19 7.16
C LEU A 172 -19.75 10.42 6.28
N TYR A 173 -20.50 11.51 6.49
CA TYR A 173 -20.30 12.75 5.76
C TYR A 173 -18.90 13.34 6.01
N GLU A 174 -18.43 13.39 7.26
CA GLU A 174 -17.07 13.85 7.59
C GLU A 174 -15.99 13.01 6.91
N ILE A 175 -16.10 11.68 6.96
CA ILE A 175 -15.14 10.78 6.35
C ILE A 175 -15.15 10.91 4.82
N GLN A 176 -16.33 10.96 4.22
CA GLN A 176 -16.46 11.12 2.77
C GLN A 176 -16.02 12.50 2.26
N SER A 177 -16.02 13.53 3.11
CA SER A 177 -15.45 14.84 2.76
C SER A 177 -13.92 14.79 2.62
N ILE A 178 -13.24 13.83 3.31
CA ILE A 178 -11.79 13.62 3.22
C ILE A 178 -11.47 12.69 2.05
N ASN A 179 -12.26 11.60 1.91
CA ASN A 179 -12.05 10.60 0.86
C ASN A 179 -13.40 10.16 0.26
N PRO A 180 -13.88 10.87 -0.78
CA PRO A 180 -15.16 10.56 -1.42
C PRO A 180 -15.12 9.28 -2.27
N GLN A 181 -13.95 8.72 -2.55
CA GLN A 181 -13.78 7.54 -3.39
C GLN A 181 -13.75 6.23 -2.61
N ALA A 182 -13.43 6.29 -1.32
CA ALA A 182 -13.33 5.10 -0.49
C ALA A 182 -14.71 4.46 -0.25
N THR A 183 -14.71 3.13 -0.22
CA THR A 183 -15.88 2.38 0.25
C THR A 183 -15.92 2.42 1.77
N CYS A 184 -16.92 3.09 2.35
CA CYS A 184 -17.11 3.19 3.80
C CYS A 184 -18.09 2.12 4.29
N LEU A 185 -17.70 1.36 5.32
CA LEU A 185 -18.52 0.31 5.92
C LEU A 185 -18.56 0.49 7.45
N PHE A 186 -19.76 0.49 8.02
CA PHE A 186 -19.92 0.43 9.47
C PHE A 186 -19.72 -1.00 9.95
N THR A 187 -18.89 -1.17 10.97
CA THR A 187 -18.55 -2.48 11.50
C THR A 187 -18.48 -2.48 13.03
N SER A 188 -18.65 -3.67 13.60
CA SER A 188 -18.32 -3.97 14.99
C SER A 188 -17.33 -5.12 14.98
N TYR A 189 -16.28 -5.01 15.80
CA TYR A 189 -15.17 -5.99 15.86
C TYR A 189 -14.47 -6.18 14.50
N SER A 190 -14.53 -5.19 13.62
CA SER A 190 -13.97 -5.24 12.23
C SER A 190 -14.44 -6.46 11.43
N SER A 191 -15.65 -6.94 11.72
CA SER A 191 -16.24 -8.11 11.05
C SER A 191 -16.79 -7.70 9.70
N ILE A 192 -16.20 -8.25 8.64
CA ILE A 192 -16.60 -8.04 7.24
C ILE A 192 -16.46 -9.32 6.44
N GLN A 193 -17.19 -9.41 5.34
CA GLN A 193 -16.96 -10.46 4.35
C GLN A 193 -15.71 -10.11 3.53
N LEU A 194 -14.78 -11.06 3.38
CA LEU A 194 -13.54 -10.90 2.63
C LEU A 194 -13.79 -10.42 1.19
N LYS A 195 -14.90 -10.86 0.58
CA LYS A 195 -15.34 -10.41 -0.75
C LYS A 195 -15.45 -8.90 -0.88
N LEU A 196 -15.69 -8.16 0.20
CA LEU A 196 -15.72 -6.70 0.18
C LEU A 196 -14.32 -6.09 0.02
N LEU A 197 -13.27 -6.77 0.48
CA LEU A 197 -11.88 -6.37 0.29
C LEU A 197 -11.38 -6.78 -1.10
N THR A 198 -11.66 -8.01 -1.52
CA THR A 198 -11.28 -8.52 -2.85
C THR A 198 -12.10 -7.89 -3.97
N ASN A 199 -13.34 -7.49 -3.68
CA ASN A 199 -14.33 -6.86 -4.56
C ASN A 199 -14.55 -5.37 -4.23
N ALA A 200 -13.68 -4.70 -3.50
CA ALA A 200 -13.70 -3.22 -3.38
C ALA A 200 -13.77 -2.57 -4.78
N GLN A 201 -13.53 -3.38 -5.77
CA GLN A 201 -13.75 -3.19 -7.19
C GLN A 201 -15.19 -3.32 -7.67
N LEU A 202 -16.19 -3.83 -6.95
CA LEU A 202 -17.51 -4.19 -7.52
C LEU A 202 -18.66 -3.22 -7.21
N SER A 203 -18.54 -2.32 -6.24
CA SER A 203 -19.64 -1.45 -5.81
C SER A 203 -20.00 -0.31 -6.79
N LYS A 204 -19.26 -0.12 -7.89
CA LYS A 204 -19.60 0.88 -8.94
C LYS A 204 -20.45 0.34 -10.10
N LYS A 205 -21.00 -0.88 -10.00
CA LYS A 205 -21.77 -1.51 -11.11
C LYS A 205 -23.25 -1.10 -11.21
N GLN A 206 -23.76 -0.13 -10.44
CA GLN A 206 -25.16 0.29 -10.52
C GLN A 206 -25.43 1.71 -11.04
N ALA A 207 -24.50 2.36 -11.69
CA ALA A 207 -24.78 3.61 -12.41
C ALA A 207 -24.07 3.66 -13.75
N HIS A 208 -24.83 3.35 -14.82
CA HIS A 208 -24.64 3.68 -16.25
C HIS A 208 -23.31 3.39 -16.96
N GLN A 209 -23.47 2.43 -17.94
CA GLN A 209 -22.86 2.32 -19.29
C GLN A 209 -21.36 2.65 -19.49
N GLN A 210 -20.67 1.55 -19.90
CA GLN A 210 -19.54 1.51 -20.83
C GLN A 210 -18.49 2.64 -20.74
N ALA A 211 -17.50 2.44 -19.89
CA ALA A 211 -16.12 2.85 -20.11
C ALA A 211 -15.21 1.78 -19.52
N HIS A 212 -14.14 1.44 -20.19
CA HIS A 212 -13.10 0.56 -19.70
C HIS A 212 -12.59 1.12 -18.36
N VAL A 213 -13.06 0.57 -17.25
CA VAL A 213 -12.73 1.04 -15.91
C VAL A 213 -11.70 0.10 -15.34
N GLU A 214 -10.44 0.42 -15.54
CA GLU A 214 -9.39 -0.01 -14.63
C GLU A 214 -9.72 0.56 -13.25
N LYS A 215 -9.95 -0.31 -12.30
CA LYS A 215 -10.49 0.04 -10.99
C LYS A 215 -9.37 0.49 -10.06
N HIS A 216 -9.59 1.60 -9.46
CA HIS A 216 -8.59 2.49 -8.91
C HIS A 216 -8.42 2.28 -7.42
N LEU A 217 -7.26 1.76 -7.01
CA LEU A 217 -6.61 2.17 -5.78
C LEU A 217 -6.56 3.70 -5.77
N HIS A 218 -6.82 4.35 -4.67
CA HIS A 218 -6.63 5.79 -4.55
C HIS A 218 -5.16 6.13 -4.81
N LEU A 219 -4.24 5.36 -4.20
CA LEU A 219 -2.84 5.30 -4.58
C LEU A 219 -2.64 4.18 -5.60
N LYS A 220 -2.10 4.53 -6.75
CA LYS A 220 -1.75 3.60 -7.81
C LYS A 220 -0.26 3.36 -7.85
N THR A 221 0.10 2.19 -8.33
CA THR A 221 1.47 1.83 -8.64
C THR A 221 1.60 1.54 -10.13
N PHE A 222 2.70 1.95 -10.71
CA PHE A 222 3.06 1.65 -12.08
C PHE A 222 4.51 1.16 -12.10
N VAL A 223 4.77 0.05 -12.79
CA VAL A 223 6.11 -0.53 -12.92
C VAL A 223 6.49 -0.56 -14.38
N TYR A 224 7.67 -0.05 -14.68
CA TYR A 224 8.26 -0.10 -16.02
C TYR A 224 9.66 -0.71 -15.96
N GLU A 225 9.96 -1.62 -16.87
CA GLU A 225 11.27 -2.25 -17.02
C GLU A 225 11.97 -1.67 -18.24
N PHE A 226 13.09 -0.96 -18.01
CA PHE A 226 13.93 -0.43 -19.08
C PHE A 226 14.78 -1.55 -19.68
N LYS A 227 14.79 -1.64 -21.00
CA LYS A 227 15.61 -2.60 -21.75
C LYS A 227 16.99 -2.04 -22.06
N ASN A 228 17.06 -0.72 -22.28
CA ASN A 228 18.26 -0.03 -22.71
C ASN A 228 18.73 0.99 -21.66
N PRO A 229 20.01 1.41 -21.71
CA PRO A 229 20.45 2.60 -21.00
C PRO A 229 19.74 3.83 -21.54
N ILE A 230 19.30 4.72 -20.64
CA ILE A 230 18.57 5.94 -20.98
C ILE A 230 19.46 7.19 -20.92
N ASP A 231 19.09 8.22 -21.64
CA ASP A 231 19.75 9.52 -21.56
C ASP A 231 19.36 10.23 -20.27
N LEU A 232 20.34 10.66 -19.47
CA LEU A 232 20.09 11.31 -18.16
C LEU A 232 19.38 12.65 -18.33
N GLU A 233 19.76 13.48 -19.30
CA GLU A 233 19.16 14.81 -19.49
C GLU A 233 17.71 14.70 -19.91
N LYS A 234 17.39 13.78 -20.83
CA LYS A 234 16.00 13.48 -21.23
C LYS A 234 15.17 12.93 -20.06
N PHE A 235 15.75 12.07 -19.23
CA PHE A 235 15.08 11.53 -18.06
C PHE A 235 14.79 12.61 -17.01
N GLU A 236 15.75 13.50 -16.74
CA GLU A 236 15.55 14.62 -15.82
C GLU A 236 14.55 15.64 -16.37
N ASP A 237 14.53 15.84 -17.70
CA ASP A 237 13.51 16.69 -18.32
C ASP A 237 12.11 16.10 -18.16
N TRP A 238 11.97 14.81 -18.38
CA TRP A 238 10.73 14.09 -18.11
C TRP A 238 10.29 14.21 -16.65
N LEU A 239 11.22 14.05 -15.69
CA LEU A 239 10.94 14.22 -14.25
C LEU A 239 10.38 15.61 -13.93
N ARG A 240 10.93 16.67 -14.52
CA ARG A 240 10.46 18.05 -14.32
C ARG A 240 9.02 18.28 -14.77
N HIS A 241 8.54 17.47 -15.71
CA HIS A 241 7.18 17.57 -16.27
C HIS A 241 6.21 16.56 -15.65
N THR A 242 6.66 15.74 -14.66
CA THR A 242 5.77 14.83 -13.96
C THR A 242 4.77 15.58 -13.08
N PRO A 243 3.51 15.12 -13.02
CA PRO A 243 2.49 15.79 -12.20
C PRO A 243 2.77 15.63 -10.70
N ASP A 244 2.37 16.61 -9.90
CA ASP A 244 2.48 16.61 -8.44
C ASP A 244 1.73 15.46 -7.76
N THR A 245 0.87 14.76 -8.50
CA THR A 245 0.18 13.54 -8.04
C THR A 245 1.09 12.32 -7.98
N ILE A 246 2.32 12.40 -8.49
CA ILE A 246 3.35 11.39 -8.32
C ILE A 246 4.14 11.70 -7.04
N TYR A 247 3.95 10.87 -6.02
CA TYR A 247 4.53 11.09 -4.70
C TYR A 247 5.91 10.47 -4.55
N ARG A 248 6.10 9.32 -5.17
CA ARG A 248 7.32 8.52 -5.03
C ARG A 248 7.67 7.84 -6.34
N MET A 249 8.97 7.78 -6.66
CA MET A 249 9.52 6.85 -7.64
C MET A 249 10.75 6.19 -7.06
N LYS A 250 10.98 4.94 -7.38
CA LYS A 250 12.24 4.25 -7.06
C LYS A 250 12.55 3.22 -8.13
N GLY A 251 13.83 2.96 -8.34
CA GLY A 251 14.24 2.01 -9.36
C GLY A 251 15.73 1.82 -9.43
N TYR A 252 16.13 0.99 -10.37
CA TYR A 252 17.51 0.86 -10.80
C TYR A 252 17.60 1.23 -12.27
N LEU A 253 18.44 2.19 -12.60
CA LEU A 253 18.55 2.76 -13.94
C LEU A 253 19.97 2.60 -14.45
N ARG A 254 20.10 2.46 -15.77
CA ARG A 254 21.37 2.57 -16.47
C ARG A 254 21.32 3.80 -17.37
N PHE A 255 22.40 4.56 -17.40
CA PHE A 255 22.51 5.76 -18.23
C PHE A 255 23.52 5.57 -19.35
N THR A 256 23.27 6.22 -20.48
CA THR A 256 24.14 6.11 -21.68
C THR A 256 25.57 6.60 -21.44
N HIS A 257 25.77 7.52 -20.52
CA HIS A 257 27.09 8.10 -20.18
C HIS A 257 27.91 7.23 -19.21
N SER A 258 27.34 6.13 -18.65
CA SER A 258 28.02 5.31 -17.65
C SER A 258 27.71 3.81 -17.81
N PRO A 259 28.69 2.91 -17.61
CA PRO A 259 28.46 1.47 -17.61
C PRO A 259 27.79 0.96 -16.34
N ASP A 260 27.63 1.82 -15.32
CA ASP A 260 27.15 1.46 -13.99
C ASP A 260 25.63 1.44 -13.92
N THR A 261 25.11 0.72 -12.93
CA THR A 261 23.72 0.80 -12.50
C THR A 261 23.61 1.82 -11.36
N TYR A 262 22.54 2.59 -11.37
CA TYR A 262 22.26 3.57 -10.33
C TYR A 262 20.94 3.22 -9.65
N SER A 263 20.92 3.19 -8.32
CA SER A 263 19.67 3.26 -7.59
C SER A 263 19.13 4.70 -7.70
N PHE A 264 17.85 4.79 -8.00
CA PHE A 264 17.13 6.03 -8.19
C PHE A 264 16.00 6.12 -7.20
N GLN A 265 15.88 7.26 -6.56
CA GLN A 265 14.75 7.61 -5.70
C GLN A 265 14.28 9.03 -6.04
N TYR A 266 12.97 9.19 -6.05
CA TYR A 266 12.33 10.49 -6.22
C TYR A 266 11.24 10.64 -5.17
N SER A 267 11.26 11.76 -4.48
CA SER A 267 10.30 12.05 -3.43
C SER A 267 10.00 13.54 -3.43
N TYR A 268 8.75 13.90 -3.63
CA TYR A 268 8.27 15.29 -3.59
C TYR A 268 9.15 16.28 -4.40
N GLY A 269 9.44 15.93 -5.64
CA GLY A 269 10.21 16.81 -6.55
C GLY A 269 11.73 16.68 -6.47
N MET A 270 12.27 15.86 -5.56
CA MET A 270 13.73 15.71 -5.36
C MET A 270 14.22 14.34 -5.86
N PRO A 271 14.99 14.28 -6.96
CA PRO A 271 15.67 13.08 -7.41
C PRO A 271 16.96 12.83 -6.64
N LEU A 272 17.25 11.57 -6.36
CA LEU A 272 18.49 11.08 -5.76
C LEU A 272 19.00 9.90 -6.58
N TYR A 273 20.27 9.95 -6.95
CA TYR A 273 20.96 8.88 -7.68
C TYR A 273 22.15 8.39 -6.86
N MET A 274 22.28 7.09 -6.69
CA MET A 274 23.43 6.47 -6.04
C MET A 274 23.95 5.33 -6.90
N LYS A 275 25.27 5.28 -7.10
CA LYS A 275 25.91 4.21 -7.86
C LYS A 275 25.79 2.89 -7.12
N GLU A 276 25.34 1.84 -7.82
CA GLU A 276 25.25 0.48 -7.30
C GLU A 276 26.48 -0.33 -7.68
N LEU A 277 26.94 -1.15 -6.74
CA LEU A 277 28.09 -2.04 -6.96
C LEU A 277 27.71 -3.34 -7.70
N MET A 278 26.44 -3.69 -7.69
CA MET A 278 25.92 -4.90 -8.30
C MET A 278 24.99 -4.59 -9.49
N LYS A 279 24.91 -5.51 -10.43
CA LYS A 279 23.91 -5.45 -11.50
C LYS A 279 22.53 -5.73 -10.90
N MET A 280 21.62 -4.77 -11.04
CA MET A 280 20.25 -4.85 -10.58
C MET A 280 19.28 -4.83 -11.76
N PRO A 281 18.07 -5.42 -11.63
CA PRO A 281 17.04 -5.30 -12.65
C PRO A 281 16.64 -3.84 -12.83
N THR A 282 16.57 -3.38 -14.09
CA THR A 282 16.30 -1.99 -14.45
C THR A 282 14.82 -1.64 -14.41
N ASN A 283 14.20 -1.78 -13.24
CA ASN A 283 12.80 -1.48 -13.01
C ASN A 283 12.63 -0.08 -12.39
N LEU A 284 11.67 0.69 -12.89
CA LEU A 284 11.19 1.92 -12.29
C LEU A 284 9.78 1.70 -11.75
N VAL A 285 9.61 1.91 -10.46
CA VAL A 285 8.32 1.89 -9.76
C VAL A 285 7.87 3.32 -9.50
N ILE A 286 6.65 3.64 -9.89
CA ILE A 286 6.01 4.95 -9.70
C ILE A 286 4.80 4.76 -8.80
N ILE A 287 4.68 5.59 -7.75
CA ILE A 287 3.57 5.59 -6.80
C ILE A 287 2.94 6.99 -6.80
N GLY A 288 1.64 7.04 -7.00
CA GLY A 288 0.90 8.30 -7.03
C GLY A 288 -0.60 8.13 -7.17
N GLU A 289 -1.31 9.24 -7.21
CA GLU A 289 -2.75 9.28 -7.46
C GLU A 289 -3.04 9.55 -8.93
N ASN A 290 -4.15 9.01 -9.41
CA ASN A 290 -4.64 9.25 -10.78
C ASN A 290 -3.61 8.93 -11.89
N LEU A 291 -2.69 7.97 -11.65
CA LEU A 291 -1.67 7.59 -12.63
C LEU A 291 -2.33 7.14 -13.94
N ARG A 292 -1.92 7.78 -15.04
CA ARG A 292 -2.36 7.42 -16.41
C ARG A 292 -1.38 6.40 -16.97
N HIS A 293 -1.60 5.11 -16.69
CA HIS A 293 -0.67 4.03 -17.03
C HIS A 293 -0.29 4.00 -18.51
N GLU A 294 -1.25 4.18 -19.44
CA GLU A 294 -0.98 4.19 -20.88
C GLU A 294 -0.12 5.38 -21.30
N GLN A 295 -0.31 6.53 -20.67
CA GLN A 295 0.50 7.72 -20.95
C GLN A 295 1.93 7.53 -20.42
N LEU A 296 2.08 7.14 -19.14
CA LEU A 296 3.38 6.85 -18.54
C LEU A 296 4.15 5.82 -19.35
N LYS A 297 3.47 4.74 -19.78
CA LYS A 297 4.08 3.72 -20.61
C LYS A 297 4.62 4.27 -21.93
N LYS A 298 3.84 5.12 -22.61
CA LYS A 298 4.29 5.75 -23.88
C LYS A 298 5.50 6.66 -23.66
N GLU A 299 5.47 7.48 -22.62
CA GLU A 299 6.57 8.40 -22.29
C GLU A 299 7.85 7.64 -21.95
N LEU A 300 7.76 6.58 -21.13
CA LEU A 300 8.92 5.77 -20.75
C LEU A 300 9.46 4.91 -21.91
N ILE A 301 8.61 4.47 -22.85
CA ILE A 301 9.06 3.80 -24.07
C ILE A 301 9.91 4.76 -24.92
N VAL A 302 9.55 6.03 -25.02
CA VAL A 302 10.35 7.02 -25.75
C VAL A 302 11.72 7.20 -25.12
N LEU A 303 11.81 7.24 -23.80
CA LEU A 303 13.09 7.30 -23.06
C LEU A 303 13.93 6.03 -23.24
N ASP A 304 13.28 4.86 -23.31
CA ASP A 304 13.95 3.54 -23.46
C ASP A 304 14.49 3.32 -24.89
N GLN A 305 13.95 4.03 -25.87
CA GLN A 305 14.38 3.92 -27.28
C GLN A 305 15.48 4.93 -27.69
N GLY A 306 15.82 5.89 -26.80
CA GLY A 306 16.86 6.89 -26.99
C GLY A 306 16.33 8.15 -27.65
#